data_787737f1a51c93f0e73c217c0c8282e8
#
_entry.id   787737f1a51c93f0e73c217c0c8282e8
#
_cell.length_a   1.000
_cell.length_b   1.000
_cell.length_c   1.000
_cell.angle_alpha   90.00
_cell.angle_beta   90.00
_cell.angle_gamma   90.00
#
_symmetry.space_group_name_H-M   'P 1'
#
loop_
_entity.id
_entity.type
_entity.pdbx_description
1 polymer ?
#
loop_
_entity_poly.entity_id
_entity_poly.type
_entity_poly.pdbx_seq_one_letter_code
_entity_poly.pdbx_strand_id
1 'polypeptide(L)'
;MDFTYLKQFLDHMAAERSPGNAVAVYQGGKLVYEYASGYADLESKTPLKGDELFNIYSCSKVATVTAGVQLLERGQFLLSDPLYEYIPEFRHMQVRTASGHVVPAQNPITIGQLFTMTAGFNYDLHLPQLEQLRLDTQGRCPTREFARYLAKEPLIYQP
;
A
#
# COMPACT_ATOMS: atom_id res chain seq x y z
N MET A 1 2.47 -27.00 20.29
CA MET A 1 1.91 -25.67 20.64
C MET A 1 0.40 -25.80 20.74
N ASP A 2 -0.21 -25.06 21.67
CA ASP A 2 -1.66 -25.00 21.79
C ASP A 2 -2.16 -23.71 21.13
N PHE A 3 -3.03 -23.85 20.15
CA PHE A 3 -3.64 -22.72 19.40
C PHE A 3 -5.13 -22.53 19.73
N THR A 4 -5.60 -23.11 20.82
CA THR A 4 -7.03 -23.07 21.21
C THR A 4 -7.55 -21.63 21.32
N TYR A 5 -6.81 -20.74 21.99
CA TYR A 5 -7.21 -19.33 22.11
C TYR A 5 -7.22 -18.60 20.78
N LEU A 6 -6.25 -18.85 19.89
CA LEU A 6 -6.24 -18.28 18.56
C LEU A 6 -7.46 -18.72 17.74
N LYS A 7 -7.81 -20.02 17.81
CA LYS A 7 -9.00 -20.55 17.17
C LYS A 7 -10.27 -19.88 17.69
N GLN A 8 -10.44 -19.80 19.00
CA GLN A 8 -11.60 -19.13 19.62
C GLN A 8 -11.72 -17.66 19.21
N PHE A 9 -10.59 -16.94 19.16
CA PHE A 9 -10.54 -15.55 18.69
C PHE A 9 -11.00 -15.43 17.24
N LEU A 10 -10.52 -16.29 16.34
CA LEU A 10 -10.91 -16.26 14.92
C LEU A 10 -12.37 -16.63 14.72
N ASP A 11 -12.90 -17.60 15.47
CA ASP A 11 -14.32 -17.97 15.45
C ASP A 11 -15.19 -16.78 15.90
N HIS A 12 -14.79 -16.10 16.98
CA HIS A 12 -15.47 -14.90 17.45
C HIS A 12 -15.42 -13.76 16.41
N MET A 13 -14.24 -13.54 15.80
CA MET A 13 -14.12 -12.55 14.73
C MET A 13 -15.02 -12.86 13.54
N ALA A 14 -15.12 -14.10 13.11
CA ALA A 14 -16.00 -14.52 12.03
C ALA A 14 -17.50 -14.38 12.36
N ALA A 15 -17.85 -14.57 13.65
CA ALA A 15 -19.25 -14.41 14.10
C ALA A 15 -19.67 -12.95 14.24
N GLU A 16 -18.78 -12.03 14.63
CA GLU A 16 -19.12 -10.69 15.11
C GLU A 16 -18.57 -9.54 14.25
N ARG A 17 -17.46 -9.74 13.50
CA ARG A 17 -16.66 -8.65 12.95
C ARG A 17 -16.33 -8.77 11.46
N SER A 18 -16.17 -9.96 10.94
CA SER A 18 -15.72 -10.18 9.57
C SER A 18 -16.46 -11.34 8.91
N PRO A 19 -16.61 -11.35 7.58
CA PRO A 19 -17.24 -12.47 6.88
C PRO A 19 -16.52 -13.80 7.09
N GLY A 20 -15.19 -13.75 7.14
CA GLY A 20 -14.34 -14.91 7.33
C GLY A 20 -12.91 -14.52 7.62
N ASN A 21 -12.15 -15.45 8.21
CA ASN A 21 -10.75 -15.28 8.57
C ASN A 21 -9.96 -16.53 8.22
N ALA A 22 -8.73 -16.35 7.75
CA ALA A 22 -7.78 -17.43 7.58
C ALA A 22 -6.45 -17.06 8.24
N VAL A 23 -5.79 -18.03 8.86
CA VAL A 23 -4.48 -17.88 9.49
C VAL A 23 -3.59 -19.04 9.13
N ALA A 24 -2.31 -18.75 8.86
CA ALA A 24 -1.24 -19.71 8.77
C ALA A 24 -0.10 -19.27 9.69
N VAL A 25 0.34 -20.14 10.58
CA VAL A 25 1.43 -19.87 11.51
C VAL A 25 2.64 -20.72 11.13
N TYR A 26 3.77 -20.05 10.94
CA TYR A 26 5.04 -20.68 10.61
C TYR A 26 6.02 -20.52 11.77
N GLN A 27 6.79 -21.58 12.05
CA GLN A 27 7.89 -21.54 12.98
C GLN A 27 9.10 -22.30 12.37
N GLY A 28 10.25 -21.64 12.33
CA GLY A 28 11.45 -22.22 11.73
C GLY A 28 11.25 -22.64 10.26
N GLY A 29 10.47 -21.87 9.49
CA GLY A 29 10.15 -22.15 8.09
C GLY A 29 9.14 -23.28 7.86
N LYS A 30 8.54 -23.86 8.92
CA LYS A 30 7.53 -24.92 8.83
C LYS A 30 6.17 -24.41 9.23
N LEU A 31 5.13 -24.78 8.49
CA LEU A 31 3.75 -24.56 8.86
C LEU A 31 3.44 -25.38 10.12
N VAL A 32 3.03 -24.74 11.21
CA VAL A 32 2.73 -25.37 12.50
C VAL A 32 1.25 -25.27 12.87
N TYR A 33 0.52 -24.38 12.23
CA TYR A 33 -0.92 -24.24 12.41
C TYR A 33 -1.54 -23.56 11.20
N GLU A 34 -2.70 -24.06 10.81
CA GLU A 34 -3.55 -23.47 9.78
C GLU A 34 -5.00 -23.58 10.20
N TYR A 35 -5.77 -22.52 10.03
CA TYR A 35 -7.18 -22.50 10.37
C TYR A 35 -7.92 -21.44 9.55
N ALA A 36 -9.14 -21.77 9.14
CA ALA A 36 -10.08 -20.86 8.52
C ALA A 36 -11.44 -20.94 9.21
N SER A 37 -12.14 -19.81 9.31
CA SER A 37 -13.49 -19.73 9.89
C SER A 37 -14.32 -18.69 9.16
N GLY A 38 -15.65 -18.85 9.18
CA GLY A 38 -16.60 -17.99 8.49
C GLY A 38 -16.80 -18.39 7.03
N TYR A 39 -17.12 -17.40 6.20
CA TYR A 39 -17.58 -17.61 4.83
C TYR A 39 -16.69 -16.88 3.82
N ALA A 40 -16.42 -17.53 2.69
CA ALA A 40 -15.83 -16.90 1.50
C ALA A 40 -16.87 -16.04 0.76
N ASP A 41 -18.14 -16.42 0.83
CA ASP A 41 -19.27 -15.70 0.27
C ASP A 41 -20.44 -15.75 1.26
N LEU A 42 -20.91 -14.56 1.67
CA LEU A 42 -21.98 -14.42 2.65
C LEU A 42 -23.37 -14.76 2.08
N GLU A 43 -23.61 -14.50 0.80
CA GLU A 43 -24.91 -14.73 0.18
C GLU A 43 -25.19 -16.22 0.02
N SER A 44 -24.21 -16.95 -0.54
CA SER A 44 -24.29 -18.40 -0.72
C SER A 44 -23.93 -19.20 0.52
N LYS A 45 -23.44 -18.53 1.58
CA LYS A 45 -22.87 -19.16 2.79
C LYS A 45 -21.80 -20.21 2.48
N THR A 46 -21.00 -19.97 1.44
CA THR A 46 -19.90 -20.83 1.08
C THR A 46 -18.82 -20.75 2.16
N PRO A 47 -18.48 -21.85 2.86
CA PRO A 47 -17.45 -21.81 3.90
C PRO A 47 -16.09 -21.40 3.37
N LEU A 48 -15.36 -20.59 4.15
CA LEU A 48 -13.96 -20.24 3.87
C LEU A 48 -13.06 -21.45 4.13
N LYS A 49 -12.19 -21.79 3.17
CA LYS A 49 -11.27 -22.94 3.28
C LYS A 49 -9.85 -22.54 3.64
N GLY A 50 -9.45 -21.26 3.32
CA GLY A 50 -8.11 -20.72 3.56
C GLY A 50 -7.19 -20.78 2.34
N ASP A 51 -7.64 -21.40 1.23
CA ASP A 51 -6.93 -21.46 -0.06
C ASP A 51 -7.45 -20.45 -1.10
N GLU A 52 -8.37 -19.58 -0.71
CA GLU A 52 -8.89 -18.52 -1.56
C GLU A 52 -7.82 -17.45 -1.85
N LEU A 53 -8.02 -16.75 -2.96
CA LEU A 53 -7.17 -15.60 -3.33
C LEU A 53 -7.61 -14.37 -2.55
N PHE A 54 -6.72 -13.87 -1.68
CA PHE A 54 -6.94 -12.67 -0.89
C PHE A 54 -6.24 -11.45 -1.48
N ASN A 55 -6.90 -10.29 -1.43
CA ASN A 55 -6.24 -9.03 -1.64
C ASN A 55 -5.36 -8.71 -0.43
N ILE A 56 -4.03 -8.71 -0.62
CA ILE A 56 -3.08 -8.50 0.48
C ILE A 56 -2.73 -7.02 0.72
N TYR A 57 -3.31 -6.11 -0.08
CA TYR A 57 -3.14 -4.65 0.06
C TYR A 57 -1.69 -4.23 0.37
N SER A 58 -1.46 -3.55 1.48
CA SER A 58 -0.14 -3.05 1.88
C SER A 58 0.91 -4.12 2.15
N CYS A 59 0.55 -5.38 2.35
CA CYS A 59 1.52 -6.48 2.40
C CYS A 59 2.30 -6.62 1.09
N SER A 60 1.73 -6.19 -0.04
CA SER A 60 2.41 -6.12 -1.35
C SER A 60 3.66 -5.22 -1.33
N LYS A 61 3.74 -4.26 -0.39
CA LYS A 61 4.91 -3.37 -0.27
C LYS A 61 6.20 -4.14 0.01
N VAL A 62 6.12 -5.24 0.77
CA VAL A 62 7.29 -6.08 1.07
C VAL A 62 7.90 -6.61 -0.22
N ALA A 63 7.08 -7.18 -1.11
CA ALA A 63 7.54 -7.69 -2.40
C ALA A 63 8.08 -6.54 -3.30
N THR A 64 7.38 -5.41 -3.36
CA THR A 64 7.78 -4.25 -4.16
C THR A 64 9.10 -3.66 -3.68
N VAL A 65 9.26 -3.48 -2.36
CA VAL A 65 10.50 -2.97 -1.77
C VAL A 65 11.66 -3.96 -1.99
N THR A 66 11.43 -5.25 -1.84
CA THR A 66 12.44 -6.28 -2.10
C THR A 66 12.91 -6.22 -3.56
N ALA A 67 12.01 -6.11 -4.52
CA ALA A 67 12.36 -5.92 -5.93
C ALA A 67 13.16 -4.61 -6.15
N GLY A 68 12.76 -3.53 -5.48
CA GLY A 68 13.51 -2.26 -5.51
C GLY A 68 14.93 -2.40 -4.95
N VAL A 69 15.10 -3.09 -3.83
CA VAL A 69 16.44 -3.34 -3.24
C VAL A 69 17.33 -4.14 -4.19
N GLN A 70 16.80 -5.11 -4.93
CA GLN A 70 17.58 -5.82 -5.95
C GLN A 70 18.10 -4.89 -7.06
N LEU A 71 17.35 -3.87 -7.44
CA LEU A 71 17.79 -2.87 -8.41
C LEU A 71 18.86 -1.93 -7.81
N LEU A 72 18.69 -1.56 -6.53
CA LEU A 72 19.67 -0.80 -5.76
C LEU A 72 21.01 -1.55 -5.67
N GLU A 73 21.01 -2.84 -5.33
CA GLU A 73 22.20 -3.70 -5.28
C GLU A 73 22.92 -3.81 -6.64
N ARG A 74 22.17 -3.68 -7.73
CA ARG A 74 22.71 -3.65 -9.11
C ARG A 74 23.20 -2.25 -9.54
N GLY A 75 23.13 -1.25 -8.65
CA GLY A 75 23.55 0.12 -8.93
C GLY A 75 22.68 0.85 -9.96
N GLN A 76 21.40 0.43 -10.14
CA GLN A 76 20.52 1.05 -11.13
C GLN A 76 19.89 2.35 -10.62
N PHE A 77 19.93 2.61 -9.34
CA PHE A 77 19.60 3.88 -8.69
C PHE A 77 20.26 3.97 -7.31
N LEU A 78 20.28 5.18 -6.74
CA LEU A 78 20.69 5.43 -5.37
C LEU A 78 19.49 5.87 -4.54
N LEU A 79 19.53 5.62 -3.24
CA LEU A 79 18.46 6.11 -2.32
C LEU A 79 18.44 7.64 -2.23
N SER A 80 19.57 8.31 -2.52
CA SER A 80 19.69 9.76 -2.59
C SER A 80 19.21 10.37 -3.90
N ASP A 81 18.93 9.57 -4.92
CA ASP A 81 18.51 10.10 -6.21
C ASP A 81 17.18 10.83 -6.08
N PRO A 82 17.05 12.01 -6.72
CA PRO A 82 15.76 12.70 -6.77
C PRO A 82 14.73 11.91 -7.61
N LEU A 83 13.52 11.79 -7.10
CA LEU A 83 12.44 11.09 -7.79
C LEU A 83 12.19 11.63 -9.21
N TYR A 84 12.38 12.91 -9.44
CA TYR A 84 12.15 13.55 -10.73
C TYR A 84 13.12 13.09 -11.85
N GLU A 85 14.20 12.41 -11.53
CA GLU A 85 15.07 11.80 -12.54
C GLU A 85 14.41 10.60 -13.22
N TYR A 86 13.48 9.95 -12.54
CA TYR A 86 12.71 8.79 -13.01
C TYR A 86 11.30 9.17 -13.47
N ILE A 87 10.69 10.13 -12.77
CA ILE A 87 9.36 10.65 -13.07
C ILE A 87 9.43 12.19 -13.04
N PRO A 88 9.69 12.84 -14.19
CA PRO A 88 9.95 14.28 -14.28
C PRO A 88 8.87 15.19 -13.70
N GLU A 89 7.63 14.70 -13.63
CA GLU A 89 6.48 15.42 -13.08
C GLU A 89 6.67 15.81 -11.60
N PHE A 90 7.55 15.11 -10.86
CA PHE A 90 7.87 15.42 -9.46
C PHE A 90 8.96 16.50 -9.27
N ARG A 91 9.41 17.17 -10.34
CA ARG A 91 10.49 18.16 -10.26
C ARG A 91 10.15 19.41 -9.47
N HIS A 92 8.91 19.87 -9.56
CA HIS A 92 8.46 21.13 -8.97
C HIS A 92 7.32 20.92 -7.98
N MET A 93 7.59 20.10 -6.97
CA MET A 93 6.60 19.80 -5.95
C MET A 93 6.27 21.03 -5.10
N GLN A 94 5.05 21.03 -4.62
CA GLN A 94 4.52 22.02 -3.68
C GLN A 94 4.19 21.34 -2.37
N VAL A 95 4.12 22.12 -1.31
CA VAL A 95 3.78 21.65 0.04
C VAL A 95 2.66 22.52 0.61
N ARG A 96 1.66 21.90 1.19
CA ARG A 96 0.61 22.58 1.94
C ARG A 96 1.07 22.79 3.38
N THR A 97 1.18 24.05 3.77
CA THR A 97 1.54 24.42 5.16
C THR A 97 0.38 24.16 6.13
N ALA A 98 0.68 24.15 7.42
CA ALA A 98 -0.35 24.05 8.46
C ALA A 98 -1.39 25.18 8.42
N SER A 99 -1.03 26.36 7.89
CA SER A 99 -1.96 27.48 7.66
C SER A 99 -2.80 27.34 6.37
N GLY A 100 -2.63 26.23 5.62
CA GLY A 100 -3.36 25.96 4.38
C GLY A 100 -2.75 26.57 3.11
N HIS A 101 -1.71 27.39 3.23
CA HIS A 101 -1.03 27.95 2.07
C HIS A 101 -0.23 26.89 1.33
N VAL A 102 -0.14 27.02 0.02
CA VAL A 102 0.67 26.16 -0.83
C VAL A 102 1.96 26.89 -1.21
N VAL A 103 3.09 26.30 -0.91
CA VAL A 103 4.43 26.86 -1.15
C VAL A 103 5.30 25.84 -1.88
N PRO A 104 6.36 26.26 -2.59
CA PRO A 104 7.30 25.33 -3.19
C PRO A 104 7.95 24.39 -2.14
N ALA A 105 8.17 23.14 -2.49
CA ALA A 105 8.98 22.24 -1.68
C ALA A 105 10.42 22.75 -1.61
N GLN A 106 11.04 22.65 -0.43
CA GLN A 106 12.43 23.13 -0.20
C GLN A 106 13.46 22.16 -0.79
N ASN A 107 13.12 20.88 -0.74
CA ASN A 107 13.97 19.80 -1.26
C ASN A 107 13.18 18.93 -2.23
N PRO A 108 13.86 18.25 -3.17
CA PRO A 108 13.22 17.23 -3.98
C PRO A 108 12.89 16.00 -3.14
N ILE A 109 11.86 15.26 -3.54
CA ILE A 109 11.62 13.93 -3.01
C ILE A 109 12.75 13.01 -3.47
N THR A 110 13.30 12.20 -2.56
CA THR A 110 14.31 11.18 -2.89
C THR A 110 13.70 9.78 -2.97
N ILE A 111 14.39 8.88 -3.67
CA ILE A 111 14.00 7.46 -3.73
C ILE A 111 13.96 6.85 -2.32
N GLY A 112 14.93 7.21 -1.44
CA GLY A 112 14.95 6.76 -0.04
C GLY A 112 13.68 7.11 0.73
N GLN A 113 13.12 8.30 0.50
CA GLN A 113 11.86 8.72 1.15
C GLN A 113 10.65 7.94 0.67
N LEU A 114 10.65 7.38 -0.56
CA LEU A 114 9.62 6.46 -1.01
C LEU A 114 9.71 5.13 -0.26
N PHE A 115 10.92 4.58 -0.07
CA PHE A 115 11.15 3.35 0.68
C PHE A 115 10.75 3.47 2.15
N THR A 116 10.95 4.63 2.76
CA THR A 116 10.62 4.90 4.17
C THR A 116 9.22 5.48 4.37
N MET A 117 8.48 5.72 3.27
CA MET A 117 7.14 6.35 3.28
C MET A 117 7.13 7.75 3.94
N THR A 118 8.21 8.52 3.76
CA THR A 118 8.39 9.86 4.32
C THR A 118 8.40 10.97 3.26
N ALA A 119 7.95 10.68 2.05
CA ALA A 119 7.93 11.64 0.94
C ALA A 119 6.88 12.76 1.06
N GLY A 120 5.97 12.69 2.04
CA GLY A 120 4.96 13.73 2.26
C GLY A 120 3.71 13.62 1.41
N PHE A 121 3.47 12.52 0.72
CA PHE A 121 2.23 12.33 -0.04
C PHE A 121 0.98 12.29 0.86
N ASN A 122 -0.11 12.87 0.35
CA ASN A 122 -1.43 12.73 0.98
C ASN A 122 -1.97 11.30 0.74
N TYR A 123 -2.61 10.72 1.75
CA TYR A 123 -3.23 9.39 1.67
C TYR A 123 -4.72 9.44 1.30
N ASP A 124 -5.27 10.62 1.04
CA ASP A 124 -6.64 10.77 0.56
C ASP A 124 -6.72 10.32 -0.92
N LEU A 125 -7.46 9.25 -1.18
CA LEU A 125 -7.68 8.72 -2.53
C LEU A 125 -8.84 9.41 -3.28
N HIS A 126 -9.52 10.37 -2.62
CA HIS A 126 -10.60 11.18 -3.20
C HIS A 126 -10.15 12.61 -3.56
N LEU A 127 -8.83 12.82 -3.70
CA LEU A 127 -8.29 14.09 -4.17
C LEU A 127 -8.82 14.43 -5.57
N PRO A 128 -9.10 15.71 -5.87
CA PRO A 128 -9.67 16.14 -7.16
C PRO A 128 -8.89 15.61 -8.38
N GLN A 129 -7.56 15.59 -8.29
CA GLN A 129 -6.70 15.08 -9.37
C GLN A 129 -6.86 13.58 -9.59
N LEU A 130 -7.07 12.80 -8.52
CA LEU A 130 -7.27 11.37 -8.62
C LEU A 130 -8.69 11.03 -9.11
N GLU A 131 -9.69 11.84 -8.75
CA GLU A 131 -11.02 11.72 -9.35
C GLU A 131 -10.99 12.06 -10.86
N GLN A 132 -10.21 13.08 -11.27
CA GLN A 132 -10.02 13.37 -12.68
C GLN A 132 -9.33 12.20 -13.41
N LEU A 133 -8.32 11.58 -12.80
CA LEU A 133 -7.68 10.37 -13.35
C LEU A 133 -8.71 9.24 -13.58
N ARG A 134 -9.62 9.02 -12.63
CA ARG A 134 -10.67 8.00 -12.77
C ARG A 134 -11.55 8.26 -13.97
N LEU A 135 -11.94 9.52 -14.19
CA LEU A 135 -12.73 9.93 -15.35
C LEU A 135 -11.93 9.72 -16.65
N ASP A 136 -10.72 10.23 -16.73
CA ASP A 136 -9.88 10.20 -17.94
C ASP A 136 -9.51 8.77 -18.35
N THR A 137 -9.40 7.86 -17.38
CA THR A 137 -9.03 6.46 -17.62
C THR A 137 -10.20 5.48 -17.57
N GLN A 138 -11.44 5.97 -17.46
CA GLN A 138 -12.63 5.14 -17.31
C GLN A 138 -12.50 4.11 -16.16
N GLY A 139 -11.98 4.55 -15.03
CA GLY A 139 -11.79 3.74 -13.82
C GLY A 139 -10.58 2.79 -13.83
N ARG A 140 -9.82 2.68 -14.93
CA ARG A 140 -8.67 1.76 -15.03
C ARG A 140 -7.47 2.18 -14.19
N CYS A 141 -7.28 3.49 -13.98
CA CYS A 141 -6.22 4.09 -13.14
C CYS A 141 -4.84 3.41 -13.27
N PRO A 142 -4.21 3.37 -14.45
CA PRO A 142 -2.90 2.74 -14.60
C PRO A 142 -1.88 3.35 -13.64
N THR A 143 -1.04 2.54 -13.00
CA THR A 143 -0.12 2.98 -11.93
C THR A 143 0.77 4.15 -12.35
N ARG A 144 1.26 4.15 -13.59
CA ARG A 144 2.11 5.25 -14.08
C ARG A 144 1.34 6.56 -14.20
N GLU A 145 0.11 6.51 -14.70
CA GLU A 145 -0.74 7.70 -14.78
C GLU A 145 -1.16 8.15 -13.39
N PHE A 146 -1.47 7.21 -12.48
CA PHE A 146 -1.73 7.53 -11.08
C PHE A 146 -0.57 8.34 -10.45
N ALA A 147 0.68 7.91 -10.64
CA ALA A 147 1.84 8.63 -10.14
C ALA A 147 1.93 10.05 -10.72
N ARG A 148 1.68 10.23 -12.02
CA ARG A 148 1.70 11.54 -12.69
C ARG A 148 0.60 12.48 -12.18
N TYR A 149 -0.59 11.96 -11.91
CA TYR A 149 -1.68 12.76 -11.35
C TYR A 149 -1.40 13.11 -9.89
N LEU A 150 -0.81 12.18 -9.12
CA LEU A 150 -0.39 12.44 -7.75
C LEU A 150 0.65 13.57 -7.66
N ALA A 151 1.53 13.72 -8.65
CA ALA A 151 2.52 14.79 -8.71
C ALA A 151 1.89 16.21 -8.83
N LYS A 152 0.60 16.31 -9.19
CA LYS A 152 -0.13 17.58 -9.23
C LYS A 152 -0.67 18.03 -7.87
N GLU A 153 -0.67 17.13 -6.88
CA GLU A 153 -1.14 17.42 -5.54
C GLU A 153 -0.01 17.94 -4.65
N PRO A 154 -0.27 18.97 -3.83
CA PRO A 154 0.70 19.41 -2.83
C PRO A 154 0.98 18.32 -1.79
N LEU A 155 2.23 18.19 -1.40
CA LEU A 155 2.63 17.37 -0.26
C LEU A 155 2.03 17.91 1.03
N ILE A 156 1.85 17.07 2.04
CA ILE A 156 1.31 17.47 3.35
C ILE A 156 2.39 17.93 4.33
N TYR A 157 3.68 17.71 4.02
CA TYR A 157 4.86 18.22 4.72
C TYR A 157 6.08 18.24 3.78
N GLN A 158 7.15 18.91 4.19
CA GLN A 158 8.41 18.97 3.44
C GLN A 158 9.07 17.60 3.35
N PRO A 159 9.50 17.17 2.15
CA PRO A 159 10.22 15.93 1.96
C PRO A 159 11.63 15.95 2.54
#